data_031ce5cd3b20c5207b8e8f2255d78412
#
_entry.id   031ce5cd3b20c5207b8e8f2255d78412
#
_cell.length_a   1.000
_cell.length_b   1.000
_cell.length_c   1.000
_cell.angle_alpha   90.00
_cell.angle_beta   90.00
_cell.angle_gamma   90.00
#
_symmetry.space_group_name_H-M   'P 1'
#
loop_
_entity.id
_entity.type
_entity.pdbx_description
1 polymer ?
#
loop_
_entity_poly.entity_id
_entity_poly.type
_entity_poly.pdbx_seq_one_letter_code
_entity_poly.pdbx_strand_id
1 'polypeptide(L)'
;MKKIILSAILVIASIVSVDAQSYNPFGSTSRSSRNSYGSVSRSGSSMSFGTTNSSVRYQSGYTRSNGTYVSGHYKTNSNYTNHDNFSTYGNTNPFTGNTGSRARDYSSSAYNYGSGRTIQTGPRGGQYYTNSRGSRVYVPKRY
;
A
#
# COMPACT_ATOMS: atom_id res chain seq x y z
N MET A 1 -38.31 58.79 -8.94
CA MET A 1 -36.93 58.51 -9.37
C MET A 1 -36.20 57.85 -8.20
N LYS A 2 -36.13 56.54 -8.18
CA LYS A 2 -35.44 55.78 -7.13
C LYS A 2 -34.07 55.38 -7.63
N LYS A 3 -33.02 55.90 -7.01
CA LYS A 3 -31.63 55.55 -7.33
C LYS A 3 -31.28 54.26 -6.62
N ILE A 4 -30.99 53.18 -7.37
CA ILE A 4 -30.51 51.92 -6.89
C ILE A 4 -28.98 52.03 -6.80
N ILE A 5 -28.45 52.00 -5.58
CA ILE A 5 -27.02 51.92 -5.32
C ILE A 5 -26.63 50.46 -5.36
N LEU A 6 -25.90 50.05 -6.41
CA LEU A 6 -25.35 48.72 -6.57
C LEU A 6 -24.01 48.71 -5.79
N SER A 7 -24.00 48.12 -4.61
CA SER A 7 -22.75 47.89 -3.87
C SER A 7 -22.11 46.60 -4.33
N ALA A 8 -21.01 46.74 -5.04
CA ALA A 8 -20.19 45.60 -5.45
C ALA A 8 -19.37 45.10 -4.23
N ILE A 9 -19.71 43.94 -3.71
CA ILE A 9 -18.89 43.23 -2.71
C ILE A 9 -17.78 42.49 -3.46
N LEU A 10 -16.56 43.02 -3.36
CA LEU A 10 -15.35 42.39 -3.84
C LEU A 10 -14.95 41.28 -2.84
N VAL A 11 -15.31 40.04 -3.13
CA VAL A 11 -14.83 38.89 -2.38
C VAL A 11 -13.42 38.58 -2.86
N ILE A 12 -12.42 38.97 -2.09
CA ILE A 12 -11.04 38.55 -2.28
C ILE A 12 -10.92 37.12 -1.75
N ALA A 13 -11.01 36.12 -2.64
CA ALA A 13 -10.65 34.76 -2.31
C ALA A 13 -9.11 34.67 -2.19
N SER A 14 -8.62 34.73 -0.97
CA SER A 14 -7.23 34.37 -0.68
C SER A 14 -7.04 32.88 -0.92
N ILE A 15 -6.43 32.53 -2.05
CA ILE A 15 -5.98 31.19 -2.35
C ILE A 15 -4.80 30.93 -1.43
N VAL A 16 -5.04 30.24 -0.33
CA VAL A 16 -3.96 29.66 0.46
C VAL A 16 -3.48 28.45 -0.30
N SER A 17 -2.41 28.62 -1.04
CA SER A 17 -1.66 27.50 -1.62
C SER A 17 -1.04 26.73 -0.44
N VAL A 18 -1.68 25.66 -0.02
CA VAL A 18 -1.04 24.69 0.86
C VAL A 18 -0.10 23.89 -0.03
N ASP A 19 1.17 24.29 -0.06
CA ASP A 19 2.23 23.45 -0.55
C ASP A 19 2.24 22.20 0.32
N ALA A 20 1.63 21.13 -0.20
CA ALA A 20 1.83 19.79 0.32
C ALA A 20 3.28 19.40 0.03
N GLN A 21 4.20 19.89 0.85
CA GLN A 21 5.57 19.37 0.84
C GLN A 21 5.45 17.88 1.13
N SER A 22 5.73 17.10 0.10
CA SER A 22 5.92 15.67 0.21
C SER A 22 7.01 15.44 1.23
N TYR A 23 6.61 15.20 2.48
CA TYR A 23 7.53 14.76 3.51
C TYR A 23 8.01 13.36 3.10
N ASN A 24 9.20 13.33 2.53
CA ASN A 24 9.89 12.10 2.21
C ASN A 24 10.85 11.81 3.38
N PRO A 25 10.46 10.97 4.36
CA PRO A 25 11.28 10.70 5.54
C PRO A 25 12.56 9.93 5.20
N PHE A 26 12.68 9.51 3.94
CA PHE A 26 13.86 8.86 3.40
C PHE A 26 14.37 9.69 2.22
N GLY A 27 15.24 10.66 2.51
CA GLY A 27 15.93 11.43 1.48
C GLY A 27 16.64 10.50 0.51
N SER A 28 16.06 10.29 -0.68
CA SER A 28 16.74 9.61 -1.77
C SER A 28 17.64 10.60 -2.48
N THR A 29 18.90 10.65 -2.08
CA THR A 29 19.96 11.11 -2.98
C THR A 29 20.27 9.98 -3.93
N SER A 30 19.79 10.09 -5.16
CA SER A 30 20.20 9.23 -6.27
C SER A 30 21.70 9.37 -6.48
N ARG A 31 22.44 8.35 -6.04
CA ARG A 31 23.77 8.02 -6.55
C ARG A 31 23.84 6.53 -6.82
N SER A 32 23.87 6.23 -8.11
CA SER A 32 24.34 4.96 -8.65
C SER A 32 25.66 4.58 -8.00
N SER A 33 25.72 3.41 -7.35
CA SER A 33 26.90 2.54 -7.31
C SER A 33 26.70 1.35 -6.36
N ARG A 34 26.81 0.16 -6.95
CA ARG A 34 27.47 -1.05 -6.46
C ARG A 34 27.29 -1.47 -5.01
N ASN A 35 26.74 -2.68 -4.87
CA ASN A 35 26.96 -3.67 -3.80
C ASN A 35 27.85 -3.22 -2.64
N SER A 36 27.23 -3.06 -1.47
CA SER A 36 27.85 -3.39 -0.20
C SER A 36 26.76 -3.56 0.85
N TYR A 37 26.71 -4.73 1.47
CA TYR A 37 25.99 -4.96 2.71
C TYR A 37 26.62 -4.09 3.79
N GLY A 38 26.11 -2.90 3.99
CA GLY A 38 26.57 -1.96 5.00
C GLY A 38 25.42 -1.63 5.95
N SER A 39 25.49 -2.12 7.17
CA SER A 39 24.66 -1.65 8.29
C SER A 39 24.85 -0.16 8.45
N VAL A 40 23.86 0.66 8.11
CA VAL A 40 23.87 2.08 8.44
C VAL A 40 23.12 2.27 9.73
N SER A 41 23.86 2.24 10.84
CA SER A 41 23.39 2.74 12.12
C SER A 41 23.24 4.25 12.04
N ARG A 42 22.02 4.75 11.86
CA ARG A 42 21.67 6.12 12.18
C ARG A 42 20.75 6.13 13.38
N SER A 43 21.19 6.82 14.41
CA SER A 43 20.44 7.14 15.63
C SER A 43 19.18 7.94 15.27
N GLY A 44 18.11 7.24 15.08
CA GLY A 44 16.75 7.69 14.83
C GLY A 44 15.94 6.43 14.73
N SER A 45 14.86 6.28 15.49
CA SER A 45 14.00 5.11 15.64
C SER A 45 14.12 4.11 14.49
N SER A 46 14.98 3.11 14.64
CA SER A 46 15.14 2.06 13.64
C SER A 46 13.83 1.28 13.56
N MET A 47 13.12 1.41 12.44
CA MET A 47 11.95 0.57 12.20
C MET A 47 12.40 -0.87 12.16
N SER A 48 11.96 -1.66 13.14
CA SER A 48 12.22 -3.10 13.16
C SER A 48 11.22 -3.78 12.22
N PHE A 49 11.74 -4.40 11.19
CA PHE A 49 10.92 -5.21 10.30
C PHE A 49 10.67 -6.63 10.83
N GLY A 50 11.37 -7.03 11.91
CA GLY A 50 11.25 -8.38 12.47
C GLY A 50 11.43 -9.45 11.37
N THR A 51 10.41 -10.29 11.20
CA THR A 51 10.39 -11.34 10.15
C THR A 51 9.86 -10.83 8.80
N THR A 52 9.50 -9.54 8.69
CA THR A 52 8.92 -8.99 7.48
C THR A 52 9.99 -8.50 6.50
N ASN A 53 9.65 -8.50 5.22
CA ASN A 53 10.53 -8.05 4.16
C ASN A 53 10.81 -6.54 4.29
N SER A 54 12.07 -6.18 4.42
CA SER A 54 12.52 -4.78 4.47
C SER A 54 12.53 -4.10 3.08
N SER A 55 12.43 -4.89 2.01
CA SER A 55 12.25 -4.36 0.66
C SER A 55 10.82 -3.87 0.49
N VAL A 56 10.64 -2.56 0.54
CA VAL A 56 9.32 -1.92 0.52
C VAL A 56 9.22 -0.91 -0.61
N ARG A 57 7.98 -0.65 -1.02
CA ARG A 57 7.65 0.43 -1.96
C ARG A 57 6.47 1.25 -1.44
N TYR A 58 6.45 2.51 -1.78
CA TYR A 58 5.29 3.35 -1.59
C TYR A 58 4.33 3.18 -2.75
N GLN A 59 3.06 2.96 -2.44
CA GLN A 59 1.96 2.97 -3.38
C GLN A 59 1.22 4.30 -3.21
N SER A 60 1.24 5.15 -4.22
CA SER A 60 0.51 6.43 -4.20
C SER A 60 -0.98 6.22 -4.01
N GLY A 61 -1.62 7.17 -3.35
CA GLY A 61 -3.08 7.20 -3.25
C GLY A 61 -3.72 7.38 -4.63
N TYR A 62 -4.96 6.91 -4.76
CA TYR A 62 -5.72 7.02 -5.99
C TYR A 62 -7.23 7.06 -5.70
N THR A 63 -7.97 7.61 -6.63
CA THR A 63 -9.44 7.58 -6.57
C THR A 63 -9.96 6.44 -7.44
N ARG A 64 -10.81 5.61 -6.87
CA ARG A 64 -11.50 4.53 -7.59
C ARG A 64 -12.55 5.10 -8.53
N SER A 65 -13.01 4.32 -9.51
CA SER A 65 -14.08 4.71 -10.44
C SER A 65 -15.41 5.08 -9.78
N ASN A 66 -15.66 4.58 -8.55
CA ASN A 66 -16.83 4.92 -7.75
C ASN A 66 -16.63 6.17 -6.86
N GLY A 67 -15.56 6.96 -7.07
CA GLY A 67 -15.25 8.17 -6.32
C GLY A 67 -14.57 7.95 -4.96
N THR A 68 -14.40 6.73 -4.49
CA THR A 68 -13.73 6.45 -3.21
C THR A 68 -12.24 6.71 -3.31
N TYR A 69 -11.70 7.57 -2.45
CA TYR A 69 -10.26 7.79 -2.36
C TYR A 69 -9.58 6.69 -1.53
N VAL A 70 -8.50 6.14 -2.06
CA VAL A 70 -7.62 5.19 -1.37
C VAL A 70 -6.31 5.90 -1.04
N SER A 71 -6.00 6.03 0.23
CA SER A 71 -4.77 6.69 0.69
C SER A 71 -3.52 5.93 0.27
N GLY A 72 -2.43 6.69 0.05
CA GLY A 72 -1.12 6.11 -0.20
C GLY A 72 -0.63 5.31 1.01
N HIS A 73 0.13 4.25 0.73
CA HIS A 73 0.63 3.36 1.78
C HIS A 73 1.91 2.64 1.35
N TYR A 74 2.68 2.21 2.34
CA TYR A 74 3.83 1.34 2.11
C TYR A 74 3.41 -0.13 2.06
N LYS A 75 4.00 -0.88 1.15
CA LYS A 75 3.83 -2.33 1.04
C LYS A 75 5.16 -3.00 0.69
N THR A 76 5.31 -4.25 1.08
CA THR A 76 6.45 -5.08 0.69
C THR A 76 6.49 -5.27 -0.82
N ASN A 77 7.69 -5.30 -1.38
CA ASN A 77 7.86 -5.67 -2.77
C ASN A 77 7.45 -7.12 -2.99
N SER A 78 6.96 -7.41 -4.19
CA SER A 78 6.57 -8.76 -4.56
C SER A 78 7.81 -9.65 -4.65
N ASN A 79 7.74 -10.79 -4.01
CA ASN A 79 8.65 -11.93 -4.14
C ASN A 79 7.83 -13.21 -4.37
N TYR A 80 8.45 -14.38 -4.27
CA TYR A 80 7.76 -15.64 -4.55
C TYR A 80 6.92 -16.18 -3.39
N THR A 81 6.88 -15.50 -2.26
CA THR A 81 6.15 -15.88 -1.05
C THR A 81 5.33 -14.72 -0.51
N ASN A 82 4.32 -15.05 0.31
CA ASN A 82 3.64 -14.04 1.10
C ASN A 82 4.06 -14.07 2.59
N HIS A 83 4.97 -14.97 2.97
CA HIS A 83 5.30 -15.22 4.38
C HIS A 83 5.85 -13.97 5.08
N ASP A 84 6.58 -13.14 4.36
CA ASP A 84 7.22 -11.92 4.84
C ASP A 84 6.45 -10.63 4.50
N ASN A 85 5.26 -10.76 3.92
CA ASN A 85 4.44 -9.58 3.58
C ASN A 85 3.77 -8.97 4.81
N PHE A 86 3.65 -7.65 4.87
CA PHE A 86 2.94 -6.94 5.95
C PHE A 86 1.49 -7.39 6.13
N SER A 87 0.83 -7.82 5.05
CA SER A 87 -0.56 -8.28 5.08
C SER A 87 -0.75 -9.69 5.62
N THR A 88 0.32 -10.45 5.83
CA THR A 88 0.27 -11.85 6.24
C THR A 88 0.09 -11.98 7.74
N TYR A 89 -0.73 -12.93 8.16
CA TYR A 89 -1.00 -13.23 9.57
C TYR A 89 0.29 -13.43 10.39
N GLY A 90 0.35 -12.76 11.52
CA GLY A 90 1.51 -12.76 12.41
C GLY A 90 2.60 -11.75 12.06
N ASN A 91 2.47 -11.03 10.94
CA ASN A 91 3.36 -9.93 10.58
C ASN A 91 2.74 -8.60 10.99
N THR A 92 3.59 -7.62 11.30
CA THR A 92 3.16 -6.25 11.62
C THR A 92 3.73 -5.29 10.59
N ASN A 93 2.90 -4.38 10.09
CA ASN A 93 3.35 -3.30 9.22
C ASN A 93 4.03 -2.21 10.08
N PRO A 94 5.35 -2.00 9.95
CA PRO A 94 6.08 -1.06 10.82
C PRO A 94 5.70 0.41 10.57
N PHE A 95 5.05 0.72 9.45
CA PHE A 95 4.62 2.08 9.12
C PHE A 95 3.26 2.44 9.73
N THR A 96 2.42 1.44 10.04
CA THR A 96 1.05 1.68 10.52
C THR A 96 0.75 1.00 11.85
N GLY A 97 1.61 0.08 12.31
CA GLY A 97 1.37 -0.78 13.47
C GLY A 97 0.32 -1.87 13.25
N ASN A 98 -0.30 -1.92 12.07
CA ASN A 98 -1.36 -2.89 11.79
C ASN A 98 -0.80 -4.30 11.60
N THR A 99 -1.48 -5.28 12.19
CA THR A 99 -1.15 -6.70 12.00
C THR A 99 -1.86 -7.26 10.77
N GLY A 100 -1.14 -8.08 10.00
CA GLY A 100 -1.67 -8.77 8.85
C GLY A 100 -2.68 -9.86 9.25
N SER A 101 -3.66 -10.09 8.38
CA SER A 101 -4.71 -11.09 8.58
C SER A 101 -4.75 -12.17 7.50
N ARG A 102 -3.97 -12.00 6.43
CA ARG A 102 -3.97 -12.92 5.29
C ARG A 102 -3.27 -14.23 5.65
N ALA A 103 -3.87 -15.37 5.32
CA ALA A 103 -3.23 -16.67 5.56
C ALA A 103 -1.88 -16.77 4.84
N ARG A 104 -0.93 -17.45 5.47
CA ARG A 104 0.38 -17.77 4.88
C ARG A 104 0.23 -18.79 3.75
N ASP A 105 1.03 -18.64 2.70
CA ASP A 105 1.13 -19.64 1.65
C ASP A 105 1.44 -21.01 2.26
N TYR A 106 0.80 -22.05 1.74
CA TYR A 106 0.96 -23.46 2.14
C TYR A 106 0.56 -23.78 3.58
N SER A 107 -0.07 -22.84 4.30
CA SER A 107 -0.62 -23.11 5.63
C SER A 107 -1.98 -23.80 5.56
N SER A 108 -2.38 -24.45 6.65
CA SER A 108 -3.74 -25.03 6.77
C SER A 108 -4.84 -23.99 6.53
N SER A 109 -4.62 -22.75 6.97
CA SER A 109 -5.55 -21.64 6.74
C SER A 109 -5.65 -21.24 5.25
N ALA A 110 -4.60 -21.48 4.46
CA ALA A 110 -4.64 -21.20 3.02
C ALA A 110 -5.63 -22.11 2.29
N TYR A 111 -5.81 -23.34 2.74
CA TYR A 111 -6.75 -24.30 2.13
C TYR A 111 -8.21 -23.84 2.23
N ASN A 112 -8.55 -23.16 3.30
CA ASN A 112 -9.90 -22.63 3.52
C ASN A 112 -10.16 -21.29 2.83
N TYR A 113 -9.11 -20.65 2.31
CA TYR A 113 -9.22 -19.36 1.65
C TYR A 113 -9.92 -19.52 0.29
N GLY A 114 -11.08 -18.89 0.10
CA GLY A 114 -11.88 -19.04 -1.13
C GLY A 114 -12.58 -20.42 -1.20
N SER A 115 -12.90 -21.03 -0.05
CA SER A 115 -13.68 -22.26 0.04
C SER A 115 -14.97 -22.18 -0.80
N GLY A 116 -15.31 -23.27 -1.49
CA GLY A 116 -16.43 -23.32 -2.41
C GLY A 116 -16.20 -22.63 -3.76
N ARG A 117 -14.98 -22.15 -4.05
CA ARG A 117 -14.60 -21.53 -5.32
C ARG A 117 -13.61 -22.40 -6.08
N THR A 118 -13.76 -22.44 -7.41
CA THR A 118 -12.77 -23.09 -8.28
C THR A 118 -11.51 -22.23 -8.32
N ILE A 119 -10.38 -22.80 -7.83
CA ILE A 119 -9.10 -22.11 -7.82
C ILE A 119 -8.33 -22.44 -9.11
N GLN A 120 -7.88 -21.39 -9.77
CA GLN A 120 -7.07 -21.44 -10.99
C GLN A 120 -5.66 -20.98 -10.69
N THR A 121 -4.68 -21.47 -11.43
CA THR A 121 -3.28 -21.01 -11.36
C THR A 121 -2.96 -20.18 -12.59
N GLY A 122 -2.49 -18.97 -12.36
CA GLY A 122 -2.08 -18.08 -13.45
C GLY A 122 -0.67 -18.40 -13.95
N PRO A 123 -0.25 -17.83 -15.10
CA PRO A 123 1.05 -18.11 -15.72
C PRO A 123 2.27 -17.85 -14.83
N ARG A 124 2.13 -16.99 -13.83
CA ARG A 124 3.18 -16.66 -12.85
C ARG A 124 3.05 -17.45 -11.54
N GLY A 125 2.27 -18.53 -11.51
CA GLY A 125 2.06 -19.37 -10.33
C GLY A 125 1.14 -18.76 -9.27
N GLY A 126 0.56 -17.58 -9.48
CA GLY A 126 -0.43 -17.00 -8.59
C GLY A 126 -1.75 -17.74 -8.65
N GLN A 127 -2.29 -18.15 -7.50
CA GLN A 127 -3.58 -18.83 -7.41
C GLN A 127 -4.71 -17.82 -7.20
N TYR A 128 -5.83 -18.01 -7.90
CA TYR A 128 -6.97 -17.10 -7.83
C TYR A 128 -8.29 -17.82 -8.15
N TYR A 129 -9.40 -17.21 -7.77
CA TYR A 129 -10.72 -17.54 -8.30
C TYR A 129 -11.32 -16.31 -8.99
N THR A 130 -12.28 -16.54 -9.86
CA THR A 130 -13.06 -15.47 -10.49
C THR A 130 -14.32 -15.23 -9.68
N ASN A 131 -14.56 -13.99 -9.26
CA ASN A 131 -15.76 -13.62 -8.52
C ASN A 131 -16.97 -13.45 -9.47
N SER A 132 -18.16 -13.19 -8.90
CA SER A 132 -19.41 -12.98 -9.66
C SER A 132 -19.36 -11.78 -10.63
N ARG A 133 -18.41 -10.87 -10.45
CA ARG A 133 -18.20 -9.70 -11.32
C ARG A 133 -17.14 -9.95 -12.41
N GLY A 134 -16.67 -11.19 -12.56
CA GLY A 134 -15.60 -11.53 -13.51
C GLY A 134 -14.19 -11.13 -13.09
N SER A 135 -14.00 -10.55 -11.90
CA SER A 135 -12.69 -10.11 -11.42
C SER A 135 -11.92 -11.25 -10.76
N ARG A 136 -10.60 -11.29 -10.99
CA ARG A 136 -9.71 -12.25 -10.33
C ARG A 136 -9.44 -11.84 -8.88
N VAL A 137 -9.68 -12.75 -7.96
CA VAL A 137 -9.36 -12.60 -6.55
C VAL A 137 -8.24 -13.57 -6.20
N TYR A 138 -7.04 -13.03 -5.98
CA TYR A 138 -5.87 -13.85 -5.65
C TYR A 138 -5.96 -14.39 -4.23
N VAL A 139 -5.62 -15.66 -4.07
CA VAL A 139 -5.62 -16.39 -2.80
C VAL A 139 -4.18 -16.78 -2.41
N PRO A 140 -3.92 -17.10 -1.12
CA PRO A 140 -2.66 -17.71 -0.72
C PRO A 140 -2.45 -19.04 -1.44
N LYS A 141 -1.19 -19.38 -1.73
CA LYS A 141 -0.85 -20.65 -2.43
C LYS A 141 -1.18 -21.83 -1.53
N ARG A 142 -1.70 -22.88 -2.12
CA ARG A 142 -2.14 -24.10 -1.43
C ARG A 142 -1.23 -25.29 -1.70
N TYR A 143 -0.58 -25.31 -2.89
CA TYR A 143 0.29 -26.37 -3.42
C TYR A 143 1.24 -25.80 -4.48
#